data_3bbcfb0e563ed80fdf4b0bf8a0fd9b8c
#
_entry.id   3bbcfb0e563ed80fdf4b0bf8a0fd9b8c
#
_cell.length_a   1.000
_cell.length_b   1.000
_cell.length_c   1.000
_cell.angle_alpha   90.00
_cell.angle_beta   90.00
_cell.angle_gamma   90.00
#
_symmetry.space_group_name_H-M   'P 1'
#
loop_
_entity.id
_entity.type
_entity.pdbx_description
1 polymer ?
#
loop_
_entity_poly.entity_id
_entity_poly.type
_entity_poly.pdbx_seq_one_letter_code
_entity_poly.pdbx_strand_id
1 'polypeptide(L)'
;CYNIFIMNNVILGSFDLYELFVYFFVYSFIGWCSEVVFAAVKHGKFVNRGFLNGPLCPIYGAGAVCILLALTPLQKGRSWDFLAVFACSALLCSALEFFTGFIMEKFFHRKWWDYGDRRFNLMSYVCLEMTLLWGFACLLLMYVLHPAIAAVFSHIPYKAGFWLLMAAIALFIVDLFFTVLQVTSLGKKMRELENINKKLRAGSDFIGEKLYGITA
;
A
#
# COMPACT_ATOMS: atom_id res chain seq x y z
N CYS A 1 18.58 -6.93 34.49
CA CYS A 1 17.44 -7.87 34.45
C CYS A 1 16.15 -7.08 34.66
N TYR A 2 15.54 -6.58 33.64
CA TYR A 2 14.15 -6.15 33.68
C TYR A 2 13.44 -6.76 32.49
N ASN A 3 12.64 -7.78 32.78
CA ASN A 3 11.62 -8.30 31.85
C ASN A 3 10.71 -7.16 31.45
N ILE A 4 10.92 -6.59 30.29
CA ILE A 4 9.90 -5.77 29.63
C ILE A 4 8.99 -6.77 28.94
N PHE A 5 8.08 -7.23 29.74
CA PHE A 5 6.93 -8.03 29.45
C PHE A 5 6.05 -7.30 28.43
N ILE A 6 5.75 -7.96 27.35
CA ILE A 6 4.47 -7.99 26.64
C ILE A 6 4.62 -8.28 25.14
N MET A 7 5.68 -7.83 24.45
CA MET A 7 5.81 -8.06 23.00
C MET A 7 6.78 -9.21 22.63
N ASN A 8 7.60 -9.70 23.56
CA ASN A 8 8.62 -10.73 23.30
C ASN A 8 8.11 -12.18 23.31
N ASN A 9 6.81 -12.42 23.53
CA ASN A 9 6.28 -13.78 23.68
C ASN A 9 5.42 -14.26 22.51
N VAL A 10 5.23 -13.46 21.49
CA VAL A 10 4.51 -13.88 20.28
C VAL A 10 5.51 -13.99 19.14
N ILE A 11 6.06 -15.19 18.98
CA ILE A 11 6.94 -15.53 17.85
C ILE A 11 6.05 -15.98 16.72
N LEU A 12 6.01 -15.20 15.62
CA LEU A 12 5.41 -15.59 14.36
C LEU A 12 6.53 -16.04 13.40
N GLY A 13 6.67 -17.34 13.23
CA GLY A 13 7.75 -17.88 12.41
C GLY A 13 9.13 -17.65 13.03
N SER A 14 10.00 -16.91 12.34
CA SER A 14 11.37 -16.58 12.79
C SER A 14 11.48 -15.18 13.42
N PHE A 15 10.38 -14.43 13.53
CA PHE A 15 10.36 -13.03 13.97
C PHE A 15 9.52 -12.84 15.21
N ASP A 16 9.90 -11.92 16.08
CA ASP A 16 9.05 -11.46 17.15
C ASP A 16 8.11 -10.32 16.69
N LEU A 17 7.10 -10.02 17.49
CA LEU A 17 6.09 -9.01 17.13
C LEU A 17 6.69 -7.61 17.02
N TYR A 18 7.69 -7.28 17.84
CA TYR A 18 8.41 -6.01 17.77
C TYR A 18 9.15 -5.86 16.44
N GLU A 19 9.87 -6.89 16.00
CA GLU A 19 10.58 -6.91 14.72
C GLU A 19 9.62 -6.73 13.55
N LEU A 20 8.48 -7.43 13.56
CA LEU A 20 7.48 -7.32 12.51
C LEU A 20 6.91 -5.90 12.39
N PHE A 21 6.62 -5.22 13.49
CA PHE A 21 6.19 -3.84 13.45
C PHE A 21 7.29 -2.89 12.99
N VAL A 22 8.52 -3.10 13.41
CA VAL A 22 9.66 -2.33 12.93
C VAL A 22 9.81 -2.48 11.42
N TYR A 23 9.81 -3.71 10.90
CA TYR A 23 9.89 -3.96 9.47
C TYR A 23 8.69 -3.37 8.71
N PHE A 24 7.49 -3.45 9.26
CA PHE A 24 6.32 -2.79 8.68
C PHE A 24 6.56 -1.30 8.46
N PHE A 25 7.03 -0.57 9.46
CA PHE A 25 7.27 0.88 9.33
C PHE A 25 8.43 1.20 8.39
N VAL A 26 9.52 0.45 8.47
CA VAL A 26 10.69 0.66 7.59
C VAL A 26 10.32 0.44 6.13
N TYR A 27 9.65 -0.67 5.82
CA TYR A 27 9.25 -0.95 4.44
C TYR A 27 8.12 -0.06 3.96
N SER A 28 7.23 0.40 4.84
CA SER A 28 6.25 1.43 4.49
C SER A 28 6.90 2.74 4.09
N PHE A 29 7.98 3.14 4.77
CA PHE A 29 8.76 4.33 4.44
C PHE A 29 9.56 4.15 3.14
N ILE A 30 10.24 3.04 2.96
CA ILE A 30 10.98 2.72 1.72
C ILE A 30 10.01 2.69 0.53
N GLY A 31 8.85 2.08 0.68
CA GLY A 31 7.81 2.06 -0.33
C GLY A 31 7.30 3.46 -0.68
N TRP A 32 7.10 4.31 0.30
CA TRP A 32 6.76 5.72 0.07
C TRP A 32 7.86 6.45 -0.70
N CYS A 33 9.13 6.27 -0.32
CA CYS A 33 10.26 6.85 -1.05
C CYS A 33 10.27 6.40 -2.52
N SER A 34 10.03 5.11 -2.79
CA SER A 34 10.00 4.57 -4.15
C SER A 34 8.88 5.19 -4.99
N GLU A 35 7.69 5.39 -4.41
CA GLU A 35 6.57 6.07 -5.08
C GLU A 35 6.85 7.54 -5.38
N VAL A 36 7.48 8.25 -4.45
CA VAL A 36 7.88 9.65 -4.64
C VAL A 36 8.94 9.77 -5.75
N VAL A 37 9.95 8.89 -5.73
CA VAL A 37 11.00 8.87 -6.77
C VAL A 37 10.37 8.55 -8.13
N PHE A 38 9.50 7.54 -8.21
CA PHE A 38 8.79 7.22 -9.44
C PHE A 38 7.97 8.41 -9.97
N ALA A 39 7.24 9.09 -9.09
CA ALA A 39 6.46 10.27 -9.47
C ALA A 39 7.35 11.43 -9.92
N ALA A 40 8.46 11.66 -9.24
CA ALA A 40 9.42 12.70 -9.58
C ALA A 40 10.05 12.46 -10.97
N VAL A 41 10.45 11.23 -11.26
CA VAL A 41 11.01 10.85 -12.58
C VAL A 41 9.96 10.99 -13.67
N LYS A 42 8.72 10.54 -13.43
CA LYS A 42 7.66 10.52 -14.44
C LYS A 42 7.04 11.89 -14.70
N HIS A 43 6.88 12.71 -13.68
CA HIS A 43 6.11 13.97 -13.75
C HIS A 43 6.94 15.22 -13.50
N GLY A 44 8.25 15.09 -13.16
CA GLY A 44 9.12 16.21 -12.81
C GLY A 44 8.69 16.96 -11.54
N LYS A 45 7.88 16.35 -10.69
CA LYS A 45 7.31 16.98 -9.49
C LYS A 45 7.34 16.03 -8.31
N PHE A 46 7.57 16.59 -7.12
CA PHE A 46 7.31 15.85 -5.88
C PHE A 46 5.80 15.66 -5.70
N VAL A 47 5.36 14.41 -5.68
CA VAL A 47 3.95 14.07 -5.45
C VAL A 47 3.89 12.96 -4.41
N ASN A 48 3.18 13.22 -3.30
CA ASN A 48 2.84 12.15 -2.37
C ASN A 48 1.73 11.29 -3.00
N ARG A 49 2.07 10.07 -3.40
CA ARG A 49 1.14 9.09 -4.01
C ARG A 49 0.61 8.09 -3.00
N GLY A 50 1.08 8.12 -1.76
CA GLY A 50 0.59 7.26 -0.69
C GLY A 50 -0.88 7.52 -0.37
N PHE A 51 -1.51 6.56 0.29
CA PHE A 51 -2.86 6.73 0.85
C PHE A 51 -2.84 7.74 2.01
N LEU A 52 -1.78 7.70 2.83
CA LEU A 52 -1.60 8.57 3.99
C LEU A 52 -1.06 9.95 3.60
N ASN A 53 -1.30 10.95 4.46
CA ASN A 53 -0.71 12.28 4.30
C ASN A 53 0.80 12.28 4.58
N GLY A 54 1.23 11.46 5.54
CA GLY A 54 2.64 11.30 5.93
C GLY A 54 3.45 10.38 5.01
N PRO A 55 4.75 10.23 5.30
CA PRO A 55 5.69 9.51 4.45
C PRO A 55 5.64 7.99 4.66
N LEU A 56 4.47 7.40 4.57
CA LEU A 56 4.27 5.96 4.73
C LEU A 56 3.30 5.43 3.67
N CYS A 57 3.67 4.28 3.08
CA CYS A 57 2.79 3.48 2.23
C CYS A 57 2.52 2.12 2.88
N PRO A 58 1.46 1.96 3.68
CA PRO A 58 1.20 0.76 4.48
C PRO A 58 1.13 -0.54 3.68
N ILE A 59 0.71 -0.49 2.42
CA ILE A 59 0.65 -1.68 1.55
C ILE A 59 2.03 -2.30 1.33
N TYR A 60 3.09 -1.48 1.21
CA TYR A 60 4.46 -1.96 1.07
C TYR A 60 4.97 -2.60 2.37
N GLY A 61 4.66 -1.98 3.52
CA GLY A 61 5.00 -2.56 4.82
C GLY A 61 4.29 -3.87 5.08
N ALA A 62 2.98 -3.93 4.84
CA ALA A 62 2.19 -5.15 4.98
C ALA A 62 2.68 -6.24 4.00
N GLY A 63 2.93 -5.88 2.74
CA GLY A 63 3.48 -6.78 1.73
C GLY A 63 4.83 -7.36 2.16
N ALA A 64 5.76 -6.52 2.60
CA ALA A 64 7.07 -6.95 3.06
C ALA A 64 6.97 -7.89 4.26
N VAL A 65 6.15 -7.58 5.27
CA VAL A 65 5.94 -8.46 6.43
C VAL A 65 5.35 -9.81 6.01
N CYS A 66 4.35 -9.82 5.13
CA CYS A 66 3.78 -11.07 4.60
C CYS A 66 4.83 -11.89 3.85
N ILE A 67 5.67 -11.27 3.03
CA ILE A 67 6.75 -11.91 2.29
C ILE A 67 7.80 -12.49 3.26
N LEU A 68 8.23 -11.73 4.26
CA LEU A 68 9.19 -12.19 5.26
C LEU A 68 8.66 -13.41 6.02
N LEU A 69 7.42 -13.37 6.49
CA LEU A 69 6.79 -14.46 7.23
C LEU A 69 6.63 -15.72 6.36
N ALA A 70 6.20 -15.55 5.11
CA ALA A 70 5.92 -16.68 4.23
C ALA A 70 7.19 -17.31 3.65
N LEU A 71 8.21 -16.50 3.33
CA LEU A 71 9.32 -16.95 2.49
C LEU A 71 10.66 -17.13 3.23
N THR A 72 10.81 -16.55 4.44
CA THR A 72 12.03 -16.80 5.24
C THR A 72 12.28 -18.30 5.50
N PRO A 73 11.26 -19.14 5.76
CA PRO A 73 11.46 -20.58 5.89
C PRO A 73 11.96 -21.28 4.61
N LEU A 74 11.70 -20.71 3.43
CA LEU A 74 12.08 -21.25 2.13
C LEU A 74 13.53 -20.93 1.75
N GLN A 75 14.18 -19.97 2.42
CA GLN A 75 15.57 -19.55 2.12
C GLN A 75 16.65 -20.55 2.56
N LYS A 76 16.31 -21.78 2.88
CA LYS A 76 17.25 -22.78 3.44
C LYS A 76 18.13 -23.48 2.39
N GLY A 77 18.77 -22.73 1.52
CA GLY A 77 20.03 -23.19 0.88
C GLY A 77 19.91 -24.10 -0.33
N ARG A 78 18.83 -24.05 -1.14
CA ARG A 78 18.73 -24.77 -2.42
C ARG A 78 18.70 -23.81 -3.60
N SER A 79 19.31 -24.21 -4.74
CA SER A 79 19.32 -23.40 -5.98
C SER A 79 17.94 -23.08 -6.54
N TRP A 80 16.92 -23.83 -6.14
CA TRP A 80 15.50 -23.61 -6.52
C TRP A 80 14.81 -22.52 -5.70
N ASP A 81 15.45 -22.02 -4.64
CA ASP A 81 14.86 -21.06 -3.72
C ASP A 81 14.56 -19.72 -4.42
N PHE A 82 15.41 -19.32 -5.36
CA PHE A 82 15.19 -18.09 -6.14
C PHE A 82 13.90 -18.11 -6.93
N LEU A 83 13.63 -19.21 -7.66
CA LEU A 83 12.42 -19.32 -8.47
C LEU A 83 11.18 -19.45 -7.60
N ALA A 84 11.27 -20.21 -6.51
CA ALA A 84 10.20 -20.36 -5.55
C ALA A 84 9.89 -19.03 -4.86
N VAL A 85 10.90 -18.28 -4.38
CA VAL A 85 10.74 -16.96 -3.80
C VAL A 85 10.12 -16.00 -4.81
N PHE A 86 10.59 -15.98 -6.06
CA PHE A 86 10.03 -15.15 -7.13
C PHE A 86 8.53 -15.45 -7.35
N ALA A 87 8.20 -16.73 -7.60
CA ALA A 87 6.84 -17.13 -7.92
C ALA A 87 5.88 -16.89 -6.75
N CYS A 88 6.25 -17.28 -5.53
CA CYS A 88 5.45 -17.07 -4.34
C CYS A 88 5.26 -15.57 -4.05
N SER A 89 6.31 -14.77 -4.19
CA SER A 89 6.25 -13.32 -4.00
C SER A 89 5.32 -12.67 -5.03
N ALA A 90 5.48 -13.02 -6.30
CA ALA A 90 4.64 -12.50 -7.38
C ALA A 90 3.16 -12.75 -7.10
N LEU A 91 2.82 -13.97 -6.67
CA LEU A 91 1.44 -14.34 -6.33
C LEU A 91 0.93 -13.63 -5.07
N LEU A 92 1.72 -13.60 -4.00
CA LEU A 92 1.33 -12.96 -2.74
C LEU A 92 1.14 -11.45 -2.91
N CYS A 93 2.09 -10.77 -3.57
CA CYS A 93 1.96 -9.34 -3.82
C CYS A 93 0.78 -9.01 -4.72
N SER A 94 0.55 -9.80 -5.78
CA SER A 94 -0.61 -9.62 -6.65
C SER A 94 -1.94 -9.84 -5.90
N ALA A 95 -2.00 -10.82 -5.00
CA ALA A 95 -3.17 -11.01 -4.16
C ALA A 95 -3.40 -9.81 -3.22
N LEU A 96 -2.35 -9.32 -2.55
CA LEU A 96 -2.43 -8.14 -1.68
C LEU A 96 -2.85 -6.89 -2.46
N GLU A 97 -2.28 -6.67 -3.64
CA GLU A 97 -2.62 -5.55 -4.52
C GLU A 97 -4.08 -5.63 -4.96
N PHE A 98 -4.55 -6.81 -5.38
CA PHE A 98 -5.93 -7.04 -5.77
C PHE A 98 -6.90 -6.75 -4.61
N PHE A 99 -6.70 -7.37 -3.46
CA PHE A 99 -7.58 -7.20 -2.31
C PHE A 99 -7.57 -5.75 -1.80
N THR A 100 -6.40 -5.11 -1.75
CA THR A 100 -6.30 -3.72 -1.32
C THR A 100 -7.03 -2.80 -2.29
N GLY A 101 -6.83 -2.95 -3.60
CA GLY A 101 -7.52 -2.16 -4.61
C GLY A 101 -9.03 -2.34 -4.57
N PHE A 102 -9.49 -3.58 -4.46
CA PHE A 102 -10.91 -3.93 -4.34
C PHE A 102 -11.55 -3.33 -3.08
N ILE A 103 -10.90 -3.47 -1.92
CA ILE A 103 -11.38 -2.93 -0.65
C ILE A 103 -11.43 -1.41 -0.70
N MET A 104 -10.38 -0.76 -1.17
CA MET A 104 -10.31 0.69 -1.26
C MET A 104 -11.39 1.25 -2.20
N GLU A 105 -11.60 0.65 -3.36
CA GLU A 105 -12.66 1.06 -4.27
C GLU A 105 -14.04 0.88 -3.65
N LYS A 106 -14.28 -0.25 -2.98
CA LYS A 106 -15.57 -0.53 -2.33
C LYS A 106 -15.89 0.45 -1.18
N PHE A 107 -14.90 0.79 -0.35
CA PHE A 107 -15.11 1.67 0.80
C PHE A 107 -15.09 3.16 0.43
N PHE A 108 -14.16 3.57 -0.43
CA PHE A 108 -13.97 4.98 -0.77
C PHE A 108 -14.55 5.36 -2.13
N HIS A 109 -15.07 4.38 -2.90
CA HIS A 109 -15.63 4.57 -4.26
C HIS A 109 -14.64 5.25 -5.22
N ARG A 110 -13.35 4.97 -5.05
CA ARG A 110 -12.27 5.55 -5.82
C ARG A 110 -11.16 4.52 -6.02
N LYS A 111 -10.63 4.43 -7.25
CA LYS A 111 -9.43 3.67 -7.55
C LYS A 111 -8.20 4.53 -7.29
N TRP A 112 -7.21 3.99 -6.57
CA TRP A 112 -5.90 4.61 -6.38
C TRP A 112 -4.95 4.30 -7.53
N TRP A 113 -5.15 3.15 -8.15
CA TRP A 113 -4.49 2.75 -9.39
C TRP A 113 -5.48 2.04 -10.29
N ASP A 114 -5.21 2.03 -11.60
CA ASP A 114 -6.04 1.39 -12.60
C ASP A 114 -5.14 0.81 -13.70
N TYR A 115 -5.17 -0.50 -13.88
CA TYR A 115 -4.44 -1.21 -14.92
C TYR A 115 -5.33 -1.64 -16.07
N GLY A 116 -6.48 -1.01 -16.25
CA GLY A 116 -7.45 -1.35 -17.30
C GLY A 116 -6.85 -1.37 -18.69
N ASP A 117 -5.92 -0.46 -18.97
CA ASP A 117 -5.23 -0.35 -20.28
C ASP A 117 -4.06 -1.35 -20.44
N ARG A 118 -3.73 -2.13 -19.39
CA ARG A 118 -2.61 -3.08 -19.43
C ARG A 118 -3.05 -4.46 -19.88
N ARG A 119 -2.18 -5.15 -20.64
CA ARG A 119 -2.44 -6.54 -21.07
C ARG A 119 -2.44 -7.49 -19.87
N PHE A 120 -3.30 -8.50 -19.94
CA PHE A 120 -3.44 -9.50 -18.88
C PHE A 120 -3.75 -8.86 -17.51
N ASN A 121 -4.61 -7.83 -17.48
CA ASN A 121 -5.10 -7.29 -16.23
C ASN A 121 -6.27 -8.13 -15.67
N LEU A 122 -6.38 -8.18 -14.36
CA LEU A 122 -7.48 -8.79 -13.63
C LEU A 122 -8.29 -7.69 -12.94
N MET A 123 -9.49 -7.40 -13.48
CA MET A 123 -10.42 -6.38 -12.97
C MET A 123 -9.80 -4.98 -12.78
N SER A 124 -8.76 -4.68 -13.54
CA SER A 124 -7.97 -3.42 -13.45
C SER A 124 -7.18 -3.23 -12.14
N TYR A 125 -7.24 -4.17 -11.20
CA TYR A 125 -6.50 -4.06 -9.93
C TYR A 125 -5.08 -4.61 -10.03
N VAL A 126 -4.84 -5.62 -10.86
CA VAL A 126 -3.55 -6.31 -11.04
C VAL A 126 -3.29 -6.52 -12.53
N CYS A 127 -2.03 -6.52 -12.95
CA CYS A 127 -1.65 -6.92 -14.30
C CYS A 127 -0.35 -7.73 -14.29
N LEU A 128 -0.13 -8.53 -15.34
CA LEU A 128 1.05 -9.42 -15.44
C LEU A 128 2.37 -8.66 -15.32
N GLU A 129 2.47 -7.48 -15.91
CA GLU A 129 3.68 -6.63 -15.85
C GLU A 129 4.03 -6.29 -14.40
N MET A 130 3.05 -5.86 -13.59
CA MET A 130 3.25 -5.55 -12.19
C MET A 130 3.49 -6.80 -11.34
N THR A 131 2.81 -7.90 -11.64
CA THR A 131 3.05 -9.19 -10.98
C THR A 131 4.50 -9.63 -11.11
N LEU A 132 5.09 -9.54 -12.31
CA LEU A 132 6.50 -9.86 -12.55
C LEU A 132 7.42 -8.86 -11.84
N LEU A 133 7.10 -7.56 -11.88
CA LEU A 133 7.88 -6.53 -11.19
C LEU A 133 7.92 -6.78 -9.68
N TRP A 134 6.79 -7.16 -9.07
CA TRP A 134 6.72 -7.53 -7.65
C TRP A 134 7.57 -8.75 -7.32
N GLY A 135 7.60 -9.76 -8.18
CA GLY A 135 8.49 -10.92 -8.02
C GLY A 135 9.96 -10.50 -7.94
N PHE A 136 10.43 -9.65 -8.85
CA PHE A 136 11.81 -9.13 -8.83
C PHE A 136 12.07 -8.21 -7.63
N ALA A 137 11.14 -7.32 -7.30
CA ALA A 137 11.27 -6.44 -6.16
C ALA A 137 11.41 -7.23 -4.85
N CYS A 138 10.69 -8.34 -4.71
CA CYS A 138 10.79 -9.19 -3.53
C CYS A 138 12.09 -10.01 -3.50
N LEU A 139 12.66 -10.40 -4.63
CA LEU A 139 14.01 -10.95 -4.64
C LEU A 139 15.02 -9.93 -4.10
N LEU A 140 14.97 -8.69 -4.58
CA LEU A 140 15.82 -7.61 -4.07
C LEU A 140 15.58 -7.38 -2.57
N LEU A 141 14.31 -7.39 -2.14
CA LEU A 141 13.95 -7.26 -0.73
C LEU A 141 14.58 -8.38 0.11
N MET A 142 14.36 -9.64 -0.25
CA MET A 142 14.76 -10.79 0.55
C MET A 142 16.28 -11.01 0.60
N TYR A 143 16.99 -10.77 -0.52
CA TYR A 143 18.40 -11.11 -0.62
C TYR A 143 19.35 -9.91 -0.41
N VAL A 144 18.85 -8.68 -0.50
CA VAL A 144 19.68 -7.48 -0.37
C VAL A 144 19.16 -6.54 0.72
N LEU A 145 17.92 -6.06 0.59
CA LEU A 145 17.41 -5.01 1.49
C LEU A 145 17.20 -5.53 2.90
N HIS A 146 16.56 -6.69 3.06
CA HIS A 146 16.25 -7.22 4.37
C HIS A 146 17.51 -7.57 5.19
N PRO A 147 18.52 -8.26 4.65
CA PRO A 147 19.78 -8.49 5.36
C PRO A 147 20.48 -7.18 5.76
N ALA A 148 20.50 -6.18 4.87
CA ALA A 148 21.11 -4.89 5.17
C ALA A 148 20.36 -4.14 6.28
N ILE A 149 19.03 -4.12 6.23
CA ILE A 149 18.18 -3.51 7.26
C ILE A 149 18.33 -4.22 8.60
N ALA A 150 18.30 -5.56 8.61
CA ALA A 150 18.50 -6.36 9.82
C ALA A 150 19.87 -6.09 10.45
N ALA A 151 20.94 -5.97 9.65
CA ALA A 151 22.26 -5.59 10.12
C ALA A 151 22.27 -4.20 10.78
N VAL A 152 21.60 -3.21 10.21
CA VAL A 152 21.49 -1.87 10.82
C VAL A 152 20.70 -1.95 12.13
N PHE A 153 19.60 -2.69 12.15
CA PHE A 153 18.76 -2.82 13.36
C PHE A 153 19.46 -3.51 14.51
N SER A 154 20.36 -4.46 14.24
CA SER A 154 21.14 -5.15 15.27
C SER A 154 22.01 -4.19 16.13
N HIS A 155 22.32 -3.00 15.61
CA HIS A 155 23.10 -1.97 16.32
C HIS A 155 22.23 -1.01 17.14
N ILE A 156 20.91 -1.04 17.01
CA ILE A 156 20.01 -0.14 17.72
C ILE A 156 19.68 -0.76 19.10
N PRO A 157 19.94 -0.07 20.23
CA PRO A 157 19.54 -0.56 21.55
C PRO A 157 18.03 -0.76 21.61
N TYR A 158 17.58 -1.91 22.10
CA TYR A 158 16.16 -2.27 22.18
C TYR A 158 15.27 -1.17 22.79
N LYS A 159 15.71 -0.54 23.90
CA LYS A 159 14.95 0.55 24.54
C LYS A 159 14.71 1.73 23.58
N ALA A 160 15.74 2.14 22.85
CA ALA A 160 15.62 3.25 21.89
C ALA A 160 14.68 2.86 20.74
N GLY A 161 14.87 1.68 20.18
CA GLY A 161 14.00 1.16 19.11
C GLY A 161 12.54 1.03 19.55
N PHE A 162 12.28 0.58 20.78
CA PHE A 162 10.93 0.49 21.32
C PHE A 162 10.23 1.85 21.41
N TRP A 163 10.89 2.88 21.94
CA TRP A 163 10.29 4.21 22.04
C TRP A 163 10.09 4.87 20.66
N LEU A 164 11.02 4.64 19.72
CA LEU A 164 10.87 5.08 18.35
C LEU A 164 9.67 4.40 17.68
N LEU A 165 9.50 3.10 17.89
CA LEU A 165 8.35 2.36 17.37
C LEU A 165 7.03 2.87 17.95
N MET A 166 6.96 3.12 19.27
CA MET A 166 5.77 3.67 19.92
C MET A 166 5.40 5.05 19.34
N ALA A 167 6.38 5.90 19.13
CA ALA A 167 6.18 7.19 18.48
C ALA A 167 5.67 7.04 17.03
N ALA A 168 6.28 6.11 16.27
CA ALA A 168 5.85 5.82 14.90
C ALA A 168 4.40 5.30 14.84
N ILE A 169 4.02 4.40 15.74
CA ILE A 169 2.64 3.88 15.86
C ILE A 169 1.67 5.02 16.18
N ALA A 170 1.99 5.88 17.13
CA ALA A 170 1.13 7.00 17.51
C ALA A 170 0.91 7.96 16.32
N LEU A 171 1.99 8.35 15.64
CA LEU A 171 1.92 9.21 14.45
C LEU A 171 1.12 8.55 13.32
N PHE A 172 1.32 7.25 13.09
CA PHE A 172 0.59 6.49 12.09
C PHE A 172 -0.93 6.48 12.36
N ILE A 173 -1.34 6.23 13.61
CA ILE A 173 -2.75 6.21 13.99
C ILE A 173 -3.39 7.60 13.77
N VAL A 174 -2.70 8.66 14.17
CA VAL A 174 -3.17 10.04 13.98
C VAL A 174 -3.31 10.36 12.49
N ASP A 175 -2.30 10.06 11.68
CA ASP A 175 -2.34 10.32 10.24
C ASP A 175 -3.43 9.49 9.55
N LEU A 176 -3.55 8.20 9.89
CA LEU A 176 -4.60 7.34 9.37
C LEU A 176 -6.00 7.88 9.67
N PHE A 177 -6.22 8.33 10.89
CA PHE A 177 -7.50 8.92 11.31
C PHE A 177 -7.85 10.16 10.47
N PHE A 178 -6.92 11.11 10.36
CA PHE A 178 -7.15 12.31 9.55
C PHE A 178 -7.31 12.02 8.06
N THR A 179 -6.50 11.09 7.52
CA THR A 179 -6.61 10.67 6.11
C THR A 179 -7.98 10.08 5.81
N VAL A 180 -8.47 9.16 6.65
CA VAL A 180 -9.79 8.54 6.47
C VAL A 180 -10.89 9.60 6.55
N LEU A 181 -10.81 10.53 7.49
CA LEU A 181 -11.78 11.64 7.58
C LEU A 181 -11.77 12.50 6.30
N GLN A 182 -10.60 12.86 5.79
CA GLN A 182 -10.47 13.68 4.58
C GLN A 182 -11.05 12.95 3.35
N VAL A 183 -10.67 11.69 3.13
CA VAL A 183 -11.11 10.92 1.97
C VAL A 183 -12.63 10.71 1.99
N THR A 184 -13.20 10.39 3.16
CA THR A 184 -14.66 10.20 3.30
C THR A 184 -15.45 11.50 3.16
N SER A 185 -14.95 12.64 3.67
CA SER A 185 -15.60 13.93 3.53
C SER A 185 -15.58 14.46 2.09
N LEU A 186 -14.44 14.29 1.40
CA LEU A 186 -14.30 14.62 -0.02
C LEU A 186 -15.23 13.77 -0.89
N GLY A 187 -15.32 12.47 -0.61
CA GLY A 187 -16.24 11.58 -1.31
C GLY A 187 -17.70 11.98 -1.19
N LYS A 188 -18.15 12.45 -0.01
CA LYS A 188 -19.51 12.99 0.19
C LYS A 188 -19.74 14.24 -0.65
N LYS A 189 -18.83 15.21 -0.60
CA LYS A 189 -18.92 16.45 -1.39
C LYS A 189 -18.96 16.21 -2.89
N MET A 190 -18.14 15.28 -3.39
CA MET A 190 -18.15 14.91 -4.81
C MET A 190 -19.49 14.30 -5.24
N ARG A 191 -20.09 13.42 -4.44
CA ARG A 191 -21.43 12.86 -4.72
C ARG A 191 -22.52 13.92 -4.74
N GLU A 192 -22.46 14.91 -3.84
CA GLU A 192 -23.40 16.04 -3.85
C GLU A 192 -23.26 16.85 -5.14
N LEU A 193 -22.04 17.16 -5.58
CA LEU A 193 -21.79 17.87 -6.83
C LEU A 193 -22.25 17.07 -8.06
N GLU A 194 -22.02 15.75 -8.09
CA GLU A 194 -22.56 14.89 -9.16
C GLU A 194 -24.09 14.89 -9.20
N ASN A 195 -24.73 14.81 -8.06
CA ASN A 195 -26.19 14.86 -7.97
C ASN A 195 -26.76 16.21 -8.43
N ILE A 196 -26.09 17.31 -8.09
CA ILE A 196 -26.46 18.66 -8.57
C ILE A 196 -26.27 18.72 -10.08
N ASN A 197 -25.15 18.23 -10.60
CA ASN A 197 -24.87 18.22 -12.04
C ASN A 197 -25.88 17.37 -12.83
N LYS A 198 -26.28 16.20 -12.30
CA LYS A 198 -27.34 15.37 -12.91
C LYS A 198 -28.69 16.11 -12.95
N LYS A 199 -29.06 16.81 -11.85
CA LYS A 199 -30.29 17.61 -11.81
C LYS A 199 -30.26 18.78 -12.80
N LEU A 200 -29.12 19.45 -12.91
CA LEU A 200 -28.94 20.55 -13.89
C LEU A 200 -29.03 20.06 -15.34
N ARG A 201 -28.41 18.90 -15.66
CA ARG A 201 -28.54 18.28 -16.97
C ARG A 201 -29.96 17.89 -17.29
N ALA A 202 -30.64 17.20 -16.38
CA ALA A 202 -32.05 16.84 -16.58
C ALA A 202 -32.96 18.06 -16.76
N GLY A 203 -32.69 19.16 -16.05
CA GLY A 203 -33.39 20.43 -16.25
C GLY A 203 -33.09 21.07 -17.62
N SER A 204 -31.83 21.02 -18.07
CA SER A 204 -31.42 21.52 -19.38
C SER A 204 -32.04 20.70 -20.51
N ASP A 205 -32.05 19.38 -20.38
CA ASP A 205 -32.65 18.49 -21.40
C ASP A 205 -34.16 18.70 -21.49
N PHE A 206 -34.86 18.85 -20.35
CA PHE A 206 -36.29 19.17 -20.31
C PHE A 206 -36.62 20.52 -20.98
N ILE A 207 -35.80 21.55 -20.76
CA ILE A 207 -35.97 22.86 -21.42
C ILE A 207 -35.69 22.73 -22.93
N GLY A 208 -34.66 21.98 -23.29
CA GLY A 208 -34.32 21.70 -24.70
C GLY A 208 -35.47 21.00 -25.47
N GLU A 209 -36.05 19.95 -24.88
CA GLU A 209 -37.23 19.26 -25.47
C GLU A 209 -38.45 20.19 -25.64
N LYS A 210 -38.72 21.03 -24.64
CA LYS A 210 -39.83 21.97 -24.69
C LYS A 210 -39.61 23.04 -25.79
N LEU A 211 -38.40 23.55 -25.94
CA LEU A 211 -38.08 24.54 -26.99
C LEU A 211 -38.13 23.92 -28.40
N TYR A 212 -37.64 22.66 -28.55
CA TYR A 212 -37.72 21.94 -29.81
C TYR A 212 -39.17 21.60 -30.22
N GLY A 213 -40.02 21.24 -29.23
CA GLY A 213 -41.43 20.96 -29.46
C GLY A 213 -42.30 22.22 -29.79
N ILE A 214 -41.77 23.42 -29.54
CA ILE A 214 -42.44 24.68 -29.92
C ILE A 214 -42.05 25.13 -31.33
N THR A 215 -40.90 24.62 -31.84
CA THR A 215 -40.36 24.99 -33.18
C THR A 215 -40.67 23.94 -34.26
N ALA A 216 -41.31 22.85 -33.92
CA ALA A 216 -41.83 21.83 -34.83
C ALA A 216 -43.34 21.97 -35.00
#